data_828bdf9d11120e1ffff9afe7e09f67fb
#
_entry.id   828bdf9d11120e1ffff9afe7e09f67fb
#
_cell.length_a   1.000
_cell.length_b   1.000
_cell.length_c   1.000
_cell.angle_alpha   90.00
_cell.angle_beta   90.00
_cell.angle_gamma   90.00
#
_symmetry.space_group_name_H-M   'P 1'
#
loop_
_entity.id
_entity.type
_entity.pdbx_description
1 polymer ?
#
loop_
_entity_poly.entity_id
_entity_poly.type
_entity_poly.pdbx_seq_one_letter_code
_entity_poly.pdbx_strand_id
1 'polypeptide(L)'
;MLKSPKQILNLLGFGTAISLLGDATLYTVLPNPTIAAQVGVSLAMVGILLGANRAIRLLLNGPMGLLVDKLPRRGLLLASLSLGTVANLSYVLRNGFWPIMIGRVLWGIAWSILWVVGNAVVLDISTHENRGKYRGQYQMWFSIGIGFASFVGGLLTDLLGFRSAMGLTSGVIAATTLLWFFLLPETRKDNEPPIERKQPQNERGKTPWGLVLAMAVPVFVSRFVSWGILASTSILWLSTFIRNGLQMANLYIPLATMTGAFTALTMLTNIGSAPLAGFLSDKMGRRWPILGVSALIGSIGIWLMSSNWLSLALIGALLAQFTNGGTETLIPAIAGDRINKAVQGRSLGIIYTFGDMGSMLGPPIALGLINSGRFSIQSIYQYSSFLFFGIAVFSLLQMKRKAFVCQKG
;
A
#
# COMPACT_ATOMS: atom_id res chain seq x y z
N MET A 1 23.63 12.00 17.86
CA MET A 1 22.66 10.89 17.76
C MET A 1 21.35 11.28 18.45
N LEU A 2 20.21 10.98 17.84
CA LEU A 2 18.89 11.25 18.42
C LEU A 2 18.67 10.40 19.68
N LYS A 3 18.17 11.01 20.77
CA LYS A 3 17.95 10.31 22.06
C LYS A 3 16.47 10.09 22.37
N SER A 4 15.57 10.91 21.79
CA SER A 4 14.13 10.82 22.07
C SER A 4 13.45 9.81 21.16
N PRO A 5 12.60 8.90 21.69
CA PRO A 5 11.80 7.95 20.89
C PRO A 5 10.98 8.64 19.78
N LYS A 6 10.43 9.81 20.07
CA LYS A 6 9.65 10.59 19.09
C LYS A 6 10.51 11.11 17.94
N GLN A 7 11.75 11.51 18.20
CA GLN A 7 12.70 11.96 17.16
C GLN A 7 13.10 10.79 16.26
N ILE A 8 13.36 9.61 16.84
CA ILE A 8 13.69 8.38 16.10
C ILE A 8 12.49 8.00 15.19
N LEU A 9 11.28 8.02 15.73
CA LEU A 9 10.07 7.74 14.97
C LEU A 9 9.87 8.69 13.78
N ASN A 10 10.06 10.00 14.00
CA ASN A 10 9.92 10.97 12.93
C ASN A 10 11.01 10.83 11.86
N LEU A 11 12.27 10.57 12.25
CA LEU A 11 13.35 10.31 11.30
C LEU A 11 13.09 9.04 10.47
N LEU A 12 12.67 7.95 11.14
CA LEU A 12 12.30 6.71 10.48
C LEU A 12 11.13 6.92 9.51
N GLY A 13 10.08 7.62 9.96
CA GLY A 13 8.91 7.92 9.15
C GLY A 13 9.25 8.78 7.93
N PHE A 14 10.04 9.84 8.12
CA PHE A 14 10.52 10.70 7.05
C PHE A 14 11.30 9.90 5.99
N GLY A 15 12.29 9.09 6.40
CA GLY A 15 13.05 8.30 5.44
C GLY A 15 12.20 7.22 4.73
N THR A 16 11.22 6.63 5.43
CA THR A 16 10.24 5.74 4.81
C THR A 16 9.40 6.48 3.76
N ALA A 17 8.95 7.70 4.06
CA ALA A 17 8.20 8.53 3.12
C ALA A 17 9.02 8.89 1.87
N ILE A 18 10.27 9.29 2.06
CA ILE A 18 11.19 9.62 0.95
C ILE A 18 11.53 8.39 0.11
N SER A 19 11.69 7.22 0.72
CA SER A 19 11.99 5.98 -0.02
C SER A 19 10.93 5.63 -1.06
N LEU A 20 9.69 6.10 -0.88
CA LEU A 20 8.57 5.86 -1.79
C LEU A 20 8.63 6.71 -3.07
N LEU A 21 9.53 7.72 -3.17
CA LEU A 21 9.60 8.62 -4.32
C LEU A 21 9.69 7.86 -5.65
N GLY A 22 10.54 6.83 -5.75
CA GLY A 22 10.65 6.06 -6.99
C GLY A 22 9.45 5.15 -7.27
N ASP A 23 8.97 4.42 -6.24
CA ASP A 23 7.89 3.46 -6.40
C ASP A 23 6.56 4.13 -6.72
N ALA A 24 6.17 5.14 -5.96
CA ALA A 24 4.91 5.85 -6.18
C ALA A 24 4.91 6.63 -7.49
N THR A 25 6.05 7.19 -7.89
CA THR A 25 6.21 7.83 -9.21
C THR A 25 5.97 6.82 -10.33
N LEU A 26 6.54 5.61 -10.26
CA LEU A 26 6.30 4.58 -11.27
C LEU A 26 4.82 4.24 -11.40
N TYR A 27 4.10 4.04 -10.28
CA TYR A 27 2.66 3.78 -10.31
C TYR A 27 1.88 4.94 -10.94
N THR A 28 2.33 6.18 -10.70
CA THR A 28 1.66 7.39 -11.17
C THR A 28 1.87 7.63 -12.66
N VAL A 29 3.09 7.41 -13.18
CA VAL A 29 3.45 7.90 -14.53
C VAL A 29 3.67 6.79 -15.56
N LEU A 30 4.19 5.62 -15.16
CA LEU A 30 4.59 4.58 -16.11
C LEU A 30 3.40 3.99 -16.93
N PRO A 31 2.17 3.91 -16.40
CA PRO A 31 1.02 3.47 -17.19
C PRO A 31 0.57 4.46 -18.26
N ASN A 32 1.17 5.68 -18.35
CA ASN A 32 0.94 6.58 -19.47
C ASN A 32 1.53 5.97 -20.75
N PRO A 33 0.72 5.78 -21.84
CA PRO A 33 1.20 5.15 -23.08
C PRO A 33 2.41 5.86 -23.69
N THR A 34 2.47 7.20 -23.61
CA THR A 34 3.58 7.99 -24.13
C THR A 34 4.87 7.70 -23.36
N ILE A 35 4.80 7.68 -22.01
CA ILE A 35 5.96 7.39 -21.16
C ILE A 35 6.38 5.92 -21.31
N ALA A 36 5.43 4.99 -21.33
CA ALA A 36 5.70 3.57 -21.56
C ALA A 36 6.43 3.34 -22.90
N ALA A 37 5.97 3.99 -23.96
CA ALA A 37 6.62 3.94 -25.29
C ALA A 37 8.03 4.55 -25.26
N GLN A 38 8.24 5.69 -24.59
CA GLN A 38 9.56 6.32 -24.44
C GLN A 38 10.57 5.41 -23.74
N VAL A 39 10.14 4.61 -22.78
CA VAL A 39 11.00 3.62 -22.09
C VAL A 39 11.02 2.25 -22.76
N GLY A 40 10.31 2.07 -23.87
CA GLY A 40 10.33 0.84 -24.67
C GLY A 40 9.60 -0.33 -24.06
N VAL A 41 8.44 -0.09 -23.38
CA VAL A 41 7.61 -1.14 -22.79
C VAL A 41 6.15 -0.98 -23.23
N SER A 42 5.44 -2.10 -23.41
CA SER A 42 4.01 -2.09 -23.67
C SER A 42 3.22 -1.92 -22.35
N LEU A 43 1.95 -1.53 -22.45
CA LEU A 43 1.09 -1.36 -21.28
C LEU A 43 0.91 -2.67 -20.50
N ALA A 44 0.85 -3.82 -21.19
CA ALA A 44 0.82 -5.12 -20.54
C ALA A 44 2.12 -5.41 -19.75
N MET A 45 3.29 -5.06 -20.31
CA MET A 45 4.58 -5.16 -19.61
C MET A 45 4.60 -4.25 -18.37
N VAL A 46 4.05 -3.05 -18.45
CA VAL A 46 3.92 -2.14 -17.30
C VAL A 46 3.14 -2.83 -16.17
N GLY A 47 2.05 -3.51 -16.48
CA GLY A 47 1.29 -4.26 -15.47
C GLY A 47 2.16 -5.28 -14.74
N ILE A 48 2.94 -6.09 -15.47
CA ILE A 48 3.87 -7.06 -14.90
C ILE A 48 4.94 -6.37 -14.02
N LEU A 49 5.53 -5.29 -14.51
CA LEU A 49 6.53 -4.50 -13.78
C LEU A 49 5.98 -3.96 -12.46
N LEU A 50 4.76 -3.42 -12.45
CA LEU A 50 4.13 -2.89 -11.23
C LEU A 50 3.76 -3.99 -10.23
N GLY A 51 3.40 -5.19 -10.70
CA GLY A 51 3.13 -6.34 -9.85
C GLY A 51 4.39 -7.00 -9.26
N ALA A 52 5.53 -6.91 -9.97
CA ALA A 52 6.75 -7.67 -9.67
C ALA A 52 7.29 -7.42 -8.25
N ASN A 53 7.33 -6.17 -7.78
CA ASN A 53 7.80 -5.87 -6.43
C ASN A 53 6.94 -6.52 -5.34
N ARG A 54 5.63 -6.65 -5.58
CA ARG A 54 4.70 -7.33 -4.66
C ARG A 54 4.96 -8.83 -4.63
N ALA A 55 5.26 -9.44 -5.79
CA ALA A 55 5.63 -10.85 -5.88
C ALA A 55 6.88 -11.15 -5.03
N ILE A 56 7.92 -10.31 -5.12
CA ILE A 56 9.13 -10.46 -4.31
C ILE A 56 8.83 -10.34 -2.82
N ARG A 57 7.95 -9.41 -2.43
CA ARG A 57 7.54 -9.24 -1.04
C ARG A 57 6.83 -10.47 -0.47
N LEU A 58 6.00 -11.15 -1.26
CA LEU A 58 5.35 -12.39 -0.83
C LEU A 58 6.37 -13.45 -0.41
N LEU A 59 7.50 -13.53 -1.11
CA LEU A 59 8.56 -14.49 -0.82
C LEU A 59 9.43 -14.06 0.37
N LEU A 60 9.68 -12.75 0.52
CA LEU A 60 10.72 -12.25 1.44
C LEU A 60 10.19 -11.74 2.78
N ASN A 61 8.92 -11.34 2.91
CA ASN A 61 8.40 -10.82 4.17
C ASN A 61 8.56 -11.81 5.34
N GLY A 62 8.39 -13.12 5.09
CA GLY A 62 8.59 -14.16 6.10
C GLY A 62 10.07 -14.28 6.53
N PRO A 63 11.01 -14.56 5.61
CA PRO A 63 12.45 -14.60 5.90
C PRO A 63 12.99 -13.32 6.54
N MET A 64 12.52 -12.14 6.12
CA MET A 64 12.93 -10.87 6.73
C MET A 64 12.52 -10.77 8.20
N GLY A 65 11.36 -11.33 8.58
CA GLY A 65 10.96 -11.42 9.98
C GLY A 65 11.95 -12.19 10.85
N LEU A 66 12.57 -13.26 10.31
CA LEU A 66 13.61 -14.03 11.00
C LEU A 66 14.96 -13.30 11.03
N LEU A 67 15.26 -12.57 9.96
CA LEU A 67 16.53 -11.85 9.82
C LEU A 67 16.59 -10.64 10.75
N VAL A 68 15.46 -9.96 10.92
CA VAL A 68 15.36 -8.80 11.80
C VAL A 68 15.66 -9.13 13.27
N ASP A 69 15.37 -10.33 13.72
CA ASP A 69 15.66 -10.76 15.09
C ASP A 69 17.16 -11.02 15.33
N LYS A 70 17.94 -11.23 14.27
CA LYS A 70 19.37 -11.58 14.34
C LYS A 70 20.31 -10.42 14.06
N LEU A 71 19.93 -9.48 13.21
CA LEU A 71 20.80 -8.41 12.70
C LEU A 71 20.46 -7.04 13.29
N PRO A 72 21.44 -6.10 13.32
CA PRO A 72 21.23 -4.72 13.78
C PRO A 72 20.19 -4.00 12.91
N ARG A 73 19.23 -3.33 13.56
CA ARG A 73 18.14 -2.60 12.88
C ARG A 73 18.66 -1.52 11.95
N ARG A 74 19.63 -0.73 12.45
CA ARG A 74 20.25 0.38 11.70
C ARG A 74 20.91 -0.11 10.41
N GLY A 75 21.69 -1.17 10.47
CA GLY A 75 22.39 -1.73 9.30
C GLY A 75 21.39 -2.20 8.22
N LEU A 76 20.32 -2.89 8.61
CA LEU A 76 19.27 -3.34 7.71
C LEU A 76 18.52 -2.16 7.05
N LEU A 77 18.20 -1.11 7.81
CA LEU A 77 17.53 0.08 7.29
C LEU A 77 18.40 0.84 6.29
N LEU A 78 19.70 0.98 6.56
CA LEU A 78 20.65 1.59 5.63
C LEU A 78 20.78 0.76 4.33
N ALA A 79 20.89 -0.57 4.46
CA ALA A 79 20.92 -1.48 3.31
C ALA A 79 19.64 -1.35 2.46
N SER A 80 18.47 -1.22 3.09
CA SER A 80 17.20 -1.07 2.37
C SER A 80 17.15 0.21 1.55
N LEU A 81 17.54 1.38 2.10
CA LEU A 81 17.56 2.63 1.36
C LEU A 81 18.63 2.63 0.25
N SER A 82 19.81 2.02 0.51
CA SER A 82 20.84 1.86 -0.51
C SER A 82 20.34 1.01 -1.69
N LEU A 83 19.68 -0.12 -1.41
CA LEU A 83 19.02 -0.93 -2.44
C LEU A 83 17.92 -0.15 -3.18
N GLY A 84 17.15 0.65 -2.47
CA GLY A 84 16.14 1.55 -3.06
C GLY A 84 16.76 2.57 -4.02
N THR A 85 17.89 3.14 -3.66
CA THR A 85 18.67 4.04 -4.54
C THR A 85 19.12 3.33 -5.82
N VAL A 86 19.72 2.13 -5.69
CA VAL A 86 20.15 1.33 -6.83
C VAL A 86 18.96 0.91 -7.70
N ALA A 87 17.83 0.55 -7.09
CA ALA A 87 16.60 0.24 -7.80
C ALA A 87 16.15 1.40 -8.70
N ASN A 88 16.12 2.63 -8.19
CA ASN A 88 15.74 3.80 -8.96
C ASN A 88 16.76 4.15 -10.04
N LEU A 89 18.06 4.01 -9.77
CA LEU A 89 19.11 4.20 -10.77
C LEU A 89 18.95 3.26 -11.96
N SER A 90 18.49 2.02 -11.74
CA SER A 90 18.27 1.06 -12.83
C SER A 90 17.24 1.57 -13.86
N TYR A 91 16.28 2.42 -13.45
CA TYR A 91 15.29 3.03 -14.35
C TYR A 91 15.88 4.15 -15.22
N VAL A 92 17.01 4.72 -14.79
CA VAL A 92 17.70 5.81 -15.50
C VAL A 92 18.66 5.29 -16.56
N LEU A 93 19.35 4.18 -16.24
CA LEU A 93 20.51 3.72 -17.01
C LEU A 93 20.16 3.26 -18.42
N ARG A 94 19.04 2.59 -18.63
CA ARG A 94 18.70 2.01 -19.93
C ARG A 94 17.19 1.87 -20.13
N ASN A 95 16.75 1.95 -21.40
CA ASN A 95 15.36 1.64 -21.78
C ASN A 95 15.11 0.13 -21.83
N GLY A 96 13.85 -0.24 -21.71
CA GLY A 96 13.36 -1.59 -21.90
C GLY A 96 12.85 -2.24 -20.63
N PHE A 97 12.27 -3.41 -20.82
CA PHE A 97 11.61 -4.18 -19.75
C PHE A 97 12.61 -4.61 -18.64
N TRP A 98 13.77 -5.14 -18.99
CA TRP A 98 14.69 -5.75 -18.04
C TRP A 98 15.32 -4.79 -17.02
N PRO A 99 15.81 -3.60 -17.40
CA PRO A 99 16.33 -2.65 -16.42
C PRO A 99 15.27 -2.24 -15.38
N ILE A 100 14.03 -2.01 -15.83
CA ILE A 100 12.93 -1.69 -14.91
C ILE A 100 12.59 -2.91 -14.05
N MET A 101 12.56 -4.12 -14.60
CA MET A 101 12.29 -5.35 -13.86
C MET A 101 13.33 -5.59 -12.75
N ILE A 102 14.62 -5.41 -13.05
CA ILE A 102 15.70 -5.51 -12.05
C ILE A 102 15.44 -4.52 -10.91
N GLY A 103 15.15 -3.26 -11.24
CA GLY A 103 14.81 -2.25 -10.23
C GLY A 103 13.57 -2.63 -9.43
N ARG A 104 12.54 -3.20 -10.04
CA ARG A 104 11.33 -3.67 -9.33
C ARG A 104 11.63 -4.80 -8.35
N VAL A 105 12.50 -5.73 -8.73
CA VAL A 105 12.98 -6.82 -7.85
C VAL A 105 13.78 -6.24 -6.69
N LEU A 106 14.76 -5.39 -6.96
CA LEU A 106 15.58 -4.73 -5.94
C LEU A 106 14.72 -3.90 -4.97
N TRP A 107 13.75 -3.15 -5.51
CA TRP A 107 12.80 -2.41 -4.67
C TRP A 107 11.93 -3.32 -3.82
N GLY A 108 11.48 -4.46 -4.35
CA GLY A 108 10.73 -5.46 -3.59
C GLY A 108 11.53 -5.98 -2.38
N ILE A 109 12.83 -6.25 -2.55
CA ILE A 109 13.76 -6.64 -1.49
C ILE A 109 13.92 -5.49 -0.49
N ALA A 110 14.25 -4.29 -0.98
CA ALA A 110 14.42 -3.09 -0.17
C ALA A 110 13.20 -2.80 0.69
N TRP A 111 12.02 -2.83 0.11
CA TRP A 111 10.77 -2.58 0.81
C TRP A 111 10.44 -3.65 1.87
N SER A 112 10.70 -4.92 1.57
CA SER A 112 10.51 -6.00 2.56
C SER A 112 11.36 -5.78 3.80
N ILE A 113 12.62 -5.38 3.62
CA ILE A 113 13.52 -5.03 4.73
C ILE A 113 12.97 -3.78 5.46
N LEU A 114 12.75 -2.70 4.73
CA LEU A 114 12.34 -1.41 5.30
C LEU A 114 11.08 -1.52 6.14
N TRP A 115 10.06 -2.19 5.61
CA TRP A 115 8.77 -2.30 6.28
C TRP A 115 8.81 -3.19 7.52
N VAL A 116 9.46 -4.36 7.44
CA VAL A 116 9.57 -5.28 8.57
C VAL A 116 10.45 -4.68 9.67
N VAL A 117 11.63 -4.16 9.31
CA VAL A 117 12.56 -3.55 10.27
C VAL A 117 12.01 -2.26 10.85
N GLY A 118 11.38 -1.41 10.02
CA GLY A 118 10.75 -0.17 10.48
C GLY A 118 9.68 -0.42 11.54
N ASN A 119 8.81 -1.42 11.32
CA ASN A 119 7.83 -1.82 12.35
C ASN A 119 8.50 -2.39 13.61
N ALA A 120 9.61 -3.11 13.49
CA ALA A 120 10.37 -3.58 14.65
C ALA A 120 10.96 -2.40 15.44
N VAL A 121 11.57 -1.40 14.78
CA VAL A 121 12.05 -0.17 15.44
C VAL A 121 10.93 0.55 16.16
N VAL A 122 9.73 0.66 15.56
CA VAL A 122 8.57 1.28 16.24
C VAL A 122 8.21 0.52 17.52
N LEU A 123 8.33 -0.81 17.53
CA LEU A 123 8.11 -1.62 18.73
C LEU A 123 9.22 -1.41 19.76
N ASP A 124 10.49 -1.36 19.34
CA ASP A 124 11.65 -1.19 20.21
C ASP A 124 11.62 0.15 20.97
N ILE A 125 11.12 1.23 20.33
CA ILE A 125 11.04 2.57 20.93
C ILE A 125 9.72 2.88 21.64
N SER A 126 8.72 1.98 21.56
CA SER A 126 7.39 2.19 22.14
C SER A 126 7.23 1.48 23.49
N THR A 127 6.42 2.08 24.38
CA THR A 127 5.92 1.43 25.60
C THR A 127 4.57 0.76 25.31
N HIS A 128 4.11 -0.09 26.23
CA HIS A 128 2.80 -0.75 26.10
C HIS A 128 1.65 0.26 25.93
N GLU A 129 1.75 1.43 26.58
CA GLU A 129 0.73 2.48 26.59
C GLU A 129 0.68 3.30 25.27
N ASN A 130 1.84 3.53 24.62
CA ASN A 130 1.93 4.41 23.45
C ASN A 130 2.14 3.65 22.12
N ARG A 131 2.23 2.32 22.15
CA ARG A 131 2.50 1.46 20.98
C ARG A 131 1.51 1.69 19.83
N GLY A 132 0.22 1.79 20.13
CA GLY A 132 -0.81 2.07 19.14
C GLY A 132 -0.62 3.45 18.48
N LYS A 133 -0.31 4.48 19.28
CA LYS A 133 -0.05 5.84 18.81
C LYS A 133 1.17 5.90 17.89
N TYR A 134 2.28 5.27 18.27
CA TYR A 134 3.52 5.27 17.47
C TYR A 134 3.35 4.49 16.16
N ARG A 135 2.66 3.35 16.20
CA ARG A 135 2.35 2.60 14.99
C ARG A 135 1.44 3.39 14.05
N GLY A 136 0.41 4.06 14.58
CA GLY A 136 -0.46 4.94 13.80
C GLY A 136 0.31 6.10 13.17
N GLN A 137 1.24 6.72 13.90
CA GLN A 137 2.08 7.79 13.39
C GLN A 137 3.04 7.31 12.29
N TYR A 138 3.62 6.12 12.42
CA TYR A 138 4.45 5.52 11.37
C TYR A 138 3.63 5.21 10.11
N GLN A 139 2.42 4.68 10.27
CA GLN A 139 1.50 4.45 9.15
C GLN A 139 1.06 5.76 8.46
N MET A 140 0.90 6.83 9.23
CA MET A 140 0.60 8.17 8.68
C MET A 140 1.76 8.68 7.81
N TRP A 141 3.02 8.52 8.24
CA TRP A 141 4.21 8.84 7.44
C TRP A 141 4.23 8.08 6.11
N PHE A 142 3.89 6.79 6.12
CA PHE A 142 3.76 5.99 4.92
C PHE A 142 2.71 6.55 3.95
N SER A 143 1.53 6.88 4.43
CA SER A 143 0.44 7.40 3.60
C SER A 143 0.76 8.79 3.04
N ILE A 144 1.33 9.68 3.86
CA ILE A 144 1.83 10.98 3.41
C ILE A 144 2.91 10.79 2.35
N GLY A 145 3.82 9.83 2.58
CA GLY A 145 4.90 9.50 1.65
C GLY A 145 4.38 9.09 0.27
N ILE A 146 3.36 8.25 0.19
CA ILE A 146 2.75 7.86 -1.10
C ILE A 146 2.15 9.08 -1.80
N GLY A 147 1.34 9.87 -1.10
CA GLY A 147 0.71 11.06 -1.70
C GLY A 147 1.74 12.08 -2.18
N PHE A 148 2.72 12.41 -1.33
CA PHE A 148 3.80 13.33 -1.65
C PHE A 148 4.65 12.82 -2.83
N ALA A 149 5.05 11.56 -2.79
CA ALA A 149 5.88 10.95 -3.83
C ALA A 149 5.16 10.88 -5.19
N SER A 150 3.85 10.57 -5.20
CA SER A 150 3.05 10.59 -6.42
C SER A 150 2.95 11.97 -7.01
N PHE A 151 2.69 13.00 -6.18
CA PHE A 151 2.58 14.38 -6.63
C PHE A 151 3.92 14.91 -7.15
N VAL A 152 4.98 14.82 -6.34
CA VAL A 152 6.32 15.29 -6.71
C VAL A 152 6.86 14.51 -7.92
N GLY A 153 6.65 13.20 -7.94
CA GLY A 153 7.07 12.36 -9.06
C GLY A 153 6.36 12.68 -10.37
N GLY A 154 5.06 12.93 -10.33
CA GLY A 154 4.30 13.42 -11.50
C GLY A 154 4.82 14.78 -11.99
N LEU A 155 4.97 15.73 -11.06
CA LEU A 155 5.49 17.08 -11.36
C LEU A 155 6.91 17.03 -11.96
N LEU A 156 7.82 16.31 -11.36
CA LEU A 156 9.19 16.17 -11.87
C LEU A 156 9.23 15.47 -13.23
N THR A 157 8.34 14.50 -13.45
CA THR A 157 8.25 13.82 -14.75
C THR A 157 7.77 14.75 -15.85
N ASP A 158 6.79 15.59 -15.56
CA ASP A 158 6.29 16.58 -16.52
C ASP A 158 7.31 17.69 -16.81
N LEU A 159 8.09 18.13 -15.81
CA LEU A 159 9.07 19.22 -15.95
C LEU A 159 10.39 18.75 -16.57
N LEU A 160 10.90 17.59 -16.17
CA LEU A 160 12.27 17.14 -16.47
C LEU A 160 12.31 15.88 -17.34
N GLY A 161 11.15 15.24 -17.57
CA GLY A 161 11.05 13.93 -18.17
C GLY A 161 11.31 12.78 -17.19
N PHE A 162 10.84 11.59 -17.55
CA PHE A 162 10.84 10.40 -16.70
C PHE A 162 12.22 10.03 -16.13
N ARG A 163 13.25 10.00 -16.99
CA ARG A 163 14.61 9.60 -16.57
C ARG A 163 15.23 10.57 -15.58
N SER A 164 15.15 11.86 -15.86
CA SER A 164 15.70 12.90 -14.99
C SER A 164 14.98 12.92 -13.65
N ALA A 165 13.65 12.74 -13.64
CA ALA A 165 12.87 12.62 -12.43
C ALA A 165 13.32 11.42 -11.58
N MET A 166 13.53 10.24 -12.21
CA MET A 166 14.03 9.06 -11.50
C MET A 166 15.47 9.23 -10.98
N GLY A 167 16.32 9.92 -11.73
CA GLY A 167 17.67 10.25 -11.31
C GLY A 167 17.67 11.18 -10.09
N LEU A 168 16.85 12.23 -10.12
CA LEU A 168 16.72 13.17 -9.01
C LEU A 168 16.16 12.47 -7.74
N THR A 169 15.12 11.65 -7.89
CA THR A 169 14.56 10.88 -6.77
C THR A 169 15.58 9.90 -6.19
N SER A 170 16.43 9.27 -7.04
CA SER A 170 17.54 8.43 -6.59
C SER A 170 18.54 9.22 -5.74
N GLY A 171 18.90 10.44 -6.16
CA GLY A 171 19.78 11.34 -5.41
C GLY A 171 19.20 11.72 -4.05
N VAL A 172 17.90 12.02 -4.00
CA VAL A 172 17.20 12.36 -2.74
C VAL A 172 17.17 11.16 -1.78
N ILE A 173 16.92 9.92 -2.28
CA ILE A 173 16.97 8.72 -1.45
C ILE A 173 18.40 8.45 -0.96
N ALA A 174 19.43 8.64 -1.80
CA ALA A 174 20.82 8.51 -1.41
C ALA A 174 21.20 9.52 -0.32
N ALA A 175 20.80 10.79 -0.46
CA ALA A 175 21.00 11.81 0.56
C ALA A 175 20.30 11.43 1.88
N THR A 176 19.10 10.87 1.81
CA THR A 176 18.38 10.36 2.99
C THR A 176 19.10 9.16 3.62
N THR A 177 19.71 8.30 2.82
CA THR A 177 20.56 7.19 3.32
C THR A 177 21.75 7.74 4.12
N LEU A 178 22.43 8.76 3.59
CA LEU A 178 23.51 9.45 4.31
C LEU A 178 23.03 10.13 5.58
N LEU A 179 21.86 10.77 5.56
CA LEU A 179 21.24 11.35 6.75
C LEU A 179 20.99 10.29 7.83
N TRP A 180 20.46 9.13 7.46
CA TRP A 180 20.24 8.02 8.38
C TRP A 180 21.55 7.42 8.88
N PHE A 181 22.57 7.36 8.04
CA PHE A 181 23.91 6.91 8.45
C PHE A 181 24.47 7.73 9.61
N PHE A 182 24.26 9.05 9.63
CA PHE A 182 24.76 9.91 10.71
C PHE A 182 23.81 10.01 11.91
N LEU A 183 22.49 10.01 11.70
CA LEU A 183 21.52 10.37 12.74
C LEU A 183 20.77 9.17 13.32
N LEU A 184 20.55 8.08 12.58
CA LEU A 184 19.74 6.96 13.05
C LEU A 184 20.53 6.12 14.07
N PRO A 185 20.06 5.99 15.33
CA PRO A 185 20.70 5.15 16.33
C PRO A 185 20.34 3.66 16.07
N GLU A 186 21.16 2.78 16.65
CA GLU A 186 20.77 1.36 16.78
C GLU A 186 19.72 1.28 17.90
N THR A 187 18.61 0.57 17.62
CA THR A 187 17.50 0.43 18.58
C THR A 187 17.42 -0.97 19.18
N ARG A 188 18.13 -1.93 18.58
CA ARG A 188 18.23 -3.27 19.15
C ARG A 188 19.03 -3.21 20.44
N LYS A 189 18.48 -3.77 21.51
CA LYS A 189 19.17 -3.92 22.78
C LYS A 189 19.93 -5.24 22.78
N ASP A 190 21.26 -5.17 22.79
CA ASP A 190 22.14 -6.36 22.71
C ASP A 190 21.99 -7.34 23.89
N ASN A 191 21.40 -6.90 25.00
CA ASN A 191 21.26 -7.67 26.23
C ASN A 191 19.85 -8.23 26.50
N GLU A 192 18.87 -7.95 25.65
CA GLU A 192 17.62 -8.70 25.76
C GLU A 192 17.85 -10.01 25.00
N PRO A 193 17.75 -11.17 25.70
CA PRO A 193 17.73 -12.45 25.00
C PRO A 193 16.68 -12.31 23.88
N PRO A 194 16.91 -12.95 22.69
CA PRO A 194 15.90 -12.96 21.65
C PRO A 194 14.59 -13.18 22.40
N ILE A 195 13.63 -12.24 22.22
CA ILE A 195 12.34 -12.43 22.87
C ILE A 195 11.99 -13.85 22.48
N GLU A 196 12.36 -14.80 23.37
CA GLU A 196 11.78 -16.10 23.30
C GLU A 196 10.31 -15.73 23.28
N ARG A 197 9.73 -15.71 22.12
CA ARG A 197 8.29 -15.89 22.00
C ARG A 197 8.12 -17.26 22.66
N LYS A 198 8.06 -17.26 24.00
CA LYS A 198 7.50 -18.35 24.77
C LYS A 198 6.07 -18.44 24.24
N GLN A 199 5.98 -18.99 23.04
CA GLN A 199 4.77 -19.69 22.68
C GLN A 199 4.71 -20.76 23.78
N PRO A 200 3.72 -20.72 24.65
CA PRO A 200 3.49 -21.82 25.55
C PRO A 200 3.48 -23.06 24.66
N GLN A 201 4.51 -23.91 24.78
CA GLN A 201 4.71 -25.08 23.90
C GLN A 201 3.50 -26.04 23.98
N ASN A 202 2.63 -25.84 24.94
CA ASN A 202 1.44 -26.65 25.18
C ASN A 202 0.13 -26.12 24.58
N GLU A 203 0.09 -24.87 24.07
CA GLU A 203 -1.09 -24.39 23.35
C GLU A 203 -0.77 -24.17 21.86
N ARG A 204 -0.54 -25.25 21.13
CA ARG A 204 -0.65 -25.26 19.67
C ARG A 204 -2.12 -25.08 19.26
N GLY A 205 -2.65 -23.88 19.47
CA GLY A 205 -3.98 -23.53 19.00
C GLY A 205 -4.05 -23.78 17.49
N LYS A 206 -5.02 -24.58 17.07
CA LYS A 206 -5.26 -24.80 15.64
C LYS A 206 -5.66 -23.47 14.99
N THR A 207 -5.03 -23.12 13.87
CA THR A 207 -5.42 -21.92 13.11
C THR A 207 -6.87 -22.07 12.68
N PRO A 208 -7.75 -21.10 13.01
CA PRO A 208 -9.17 -21.18 12.63
C PRO A 208 -9.33 -20.79 11.15
N TRP A 209 -9.01 -21.72 10.25
CA TRP A 209 -8.94 -21.47 8.79
C TRP A 209 -10.20 -20.85 8.22
N GLY A 210 -11.40 -21.28 8.67
CA GLY A 210 -12.64 -20.69 8.20
C GLY A 210 -12.75 -19.19 8.50
N LEU A 211 -12.28 -18.76 9.67
CA LEU A 211 -12.28 -17.35 10.07
C LEU A 211 -11.15 -16.57 9.37
N VAL A 212 -9.97 -17.19 9.23
CA VAL A 212 -8.83 -16.59 8.52
C VAL A 212 -9.18 -16.33 7.05
N LEU A 213 -9.76 -17.31 6.36
CA LEU A 213 -10.22 -17.15 4.97
C LEU A 213 -11.34 -16.13 4.85
N ALA A 214 -12.29 -16.10 5.80
CA ALA A 214 -13.36 -15.09 5.82
C ALA A 214 -12.81 -13.65 5.91
N MET A 215 -11.67 -13.44 6.56
CA MET A 215 -10.99 -12.14 6.63
C MET A 215 -10.03 -11.90 5.47
N ALA A 216 -9.42 -12.95 4.93
CA ALA A 216 -8.47 -12.86 3.83
C ALA A 216 -9.15 -12.41 2.52
N VAL A 217 -10.39 -12.89 2.25
CA VAL A 217 -11.14 -12.53 1.03
C VAL A 217 -11.38 -11.02 0.91
N PRO A 218 -11.96 -10.32 1.91
CA PRO A 218 -12.11 -8.87 1.85
C PRO A 218 -10.79 -8.13 1.67
N VAL A 219 -9.71 -8.56 2.32
CA VAL A 219 -8.39 -7.93 2.20
C VAL A 219 -7.81 -8.16 0.80
N PHE A 220 -7.91 -9.38 0.26
CA PHE A 220 -7.48 -9.68 -1.11
C PHE A 220 -8.21 -8.78 -2.12
N VAL A 221 -9.53 -8.76 -2.08
CA VAL A 221 -10.34 -8.00 -3.03
C VAL A 221 -10.10 -6.50 -2.87
N SER A 222 -10.05 -5.99 -1.64
CA SER A 222 -9.78 -4.57 -1.38
C SER A 222 -8.43 -4.14 -1.95
N ARG A 223 -7.37 -4.92 -1.72
CA ARG A 223 -6.04 -4.60 -2.25
C ARG A 223 -5.89 -4.86 -3.74
N PHE A 224 -6.57 -5.88 -4.27
CA PHE A 224 -6.63 -6.14 -5.72
C PHE A 224 -7.21 -4.95 -6.47
N VAL A 225 -8.31 -4.40 -5.96
CA VAL A 225 -8.98 -3.25 -6.58
C VAL A 225 -8.22 -1.95 -6.27
N SER A 226 -8.04 -1.58 -5.00
CA SER A 226 -7.49 -0.25 -4.64
C SER A 226 -6.01 -0.10 -4.99
N TRP A 227 -5.17 -1.04 -4.54
CA TRP A 227 -3.71 -0.97 -4.73
C TRP A 227 -3.24 -1.63 -6.03
N GLY A 228 -4.07 -2.50 -6.61
CA GLY A 228 -3.80 -3.14 -7.89
C GLY A 228 -4.38 -2.34 -9.05
N ILE A 229 -5.70 -2.39 -9.22
CA ILE A 229 -6.39 -1.81 -10.39
C ILE A 229 -6.34 -0.28 -10.35
N LEU A 230 -6.96 0.35 -9.34
CA LEU A 230 -7.12 1.80 -9.31
C LEU A 230 -5.78 2.53 -9.29
N ALA A 231 -4.82 2.07 -8.49
CA ALA A 231 -3.50 2.70 -8.42
C ALA A 231 -2.73 2.62 -9.75
N SER A 232 -2.83 1.50 -10.49
CA SER A 232 -2.09 1.32 -11.74
C SER A 232 -2.78 1.93 -12.97
N THR A 233 -4.08 2.24 -12.87
CA THR A 233 -4.85 2.77 -14.01
C THR A 233 -5.26 4.23 -13.85
N SER A 234 -4.89 4.88 -12.75
CA SER A 234 -5.32 6.25 -12.42
C SER A 234 -4.96 7.27 -13.50
N ILE A 235 -3.76 7.20 -14.08
CA ILE A 235 -3.35 8.11 -15.15
C ILE A 235 -4.14 7.88 -16.46
N LEU A 236 -4.41 6.60 -16.78
CA LEU A 236 -5.23 6.24 -17.95
C LEU A 236 -6.67 6.69 -17.76
N TRP A 237 -7.22 6.50 -16.55
CA TRP A 237 -8.56 6.94 -16.22
C TRP A 237 -8.68 8.47 -16.29
N LEU A 238 -7.74 9.20 -15.71
CA LEU A 238 -7.76 10.67 -15.74
C LEU A 238 -7.60 11.20 -17.18
N SER A 239 -6.81 10.52 -18.02
CA SER A 239 -6.62 10.89 -19.44
C SER A 239 -7.91 10.79 -20.26
N THR A 240 -8.92 10.02 -19.84
CA THR A 240 -10.22 9.95 -20.53
C THR A 240 -11.00 11.26 -20.41
N PHE A 241 -10.72 12.08 -19.39
CA PHE A 241 -11.39 13.38 -19.16
C PHE A 241 -10.56 14.56 -19.65
N ILE A 242 -9.25 14.54 -19.42
CA ILE A 242 -8.38 15.70 -19.62
C ILE A 242 -7.27 15.48 -20.66
N ARG A 243 -7.28 14.34 -21.35
CA ARG A 243 -6.28 13.94 -22.35
C ARG A 243 -4.85 14.13 -21.84
N ASN A 244 -4.16 15.20 -22.28
CA ASN A 244 -2.75 15.47 -21.95
C ASN A 244 -2.57 16.37 -20.71
N GLY A 245 -3.60 17.06 -20.27
CA GLY A 245 -3.56 17.98 -19.14
C GLY A 245 -4.77 18.91 -19.08
N LEU A 246 -4.82 19.76 -18.06
CA LEU A 246 -5.88 20.72 -17.83
C LEU A 246 -5.38 22.15 -18.04
N GLN A 247 -6.07 22.89 -18.89
CA GLN A 247 -5.85 24.32 -19.07
C GLN A 247 -6.80 25.10 -18.14
N MET A 248 -6.24 25.84 -17.19
CA MET A 248 -7.00 26.75 -16.32
C MET A 248 -6.48 28.17 -16.49
N ALA A 249 -7.24 29.02 -17.19
CA ALA A 249 -6.81 30.35 -17.54
C ALA A 249 -5.41 30.33 -18.18
N ASN A 250 -4.40 30.94 -17.58
CA ASN A 250 -3.02 30.99 -18.03
C ASN A 250 -2.14 29.84 -17.55
N LEU A 251 -2.69 28.91 -16.75
CA LEU A 251 -1.93 27.79 -16.17
C LEU A 251 -2.27 26.50 -16.90
N TYR A 252 -1.25 25.83 -17.45
CA TYR A 252 -1.36 24.48 -17.98
C TYR A 252 -0.80 23.48 -16.97
N ILE A 253 -1.62 22.54 -16.53
CA ILE A 253 -1.23 21.49 -15.61
C ILE A 253 -1.19 20.17 -16.37
N PRO A 254 -0.01 19.56 -16.59
CA PRO A 254 0.12 18.31 -17.33
C PRO A 254 -0.49 17.11 -16.60
N LEU A 255 -0.75 16.04 -17.36
CA LEU A 255 -1.48 14.87 -16.88
C LEU A 255 -0.79 14.13 -15.73
N ALA A 256 0.55 13.97 -15.75
CA ALA A 256 1.24 13.24 -14.69
C ALA A 256 1.20 14.01 -13.36
N THR A 257 1.36 15.34 -13.38
CA THR A 257 1.19 16.21 -12.22
C THR A 257 -0.23 16.10 -11.64
N MET A 258 -1.24 16.14 -12.50
CA MET A 258 -2.64 16.00 -12.06
C MET A 258 -2.93 14.62 -11.47
N THR A 259 -2.38 13.56 -12.06
CA THR A 259 -2.52 12.19 -11.52
C THR A 259 -1.85 12.08 -10.17
N GLY A 260 -0.68 12.69 -9.99
CA GLY A 260 0.00 12.73 -8.70
C GLY A 260 -0.79 13.50 -7.64
N ALA A 261 -1.35 14.66 -7.99
CA ALA A 261 -2.21 15.44 -7.10
C ALA A 261 -3.49 14.68 -6.73
N PHE A 262 -4.11 14.02 -7.70
CA PHE A 262 -5.26 13.15 -7.49
C PHE A 262 -4.93 12.00 -6.52
N THR A 263 -3.78 11.32 -6.71
CA THR A 263 -3.34 10.27 -5.80
C THR A 263 -3.10 10.81 -4.39
N ALA A 264 -2.48 11.98 -4.25
CA ALA A 264 -2.29 12.64 -2.95
C ALA A 264 -3.64 12.90 -2.25
N LEU A 265 -4.63 13.41 -2.98
CA LEU A 265 -5.97 13.67 -2.45
C LEU A 265 -6.67 12.38 -1.99
N THR A 266 -6.58 11.31 -2.79
CA THR A 266 -7.15 10.01 -2.40
C THR A 266 -6.47 9.43 -1.17
N MET A 267 -5.15 9.64 -0.97
CA MET A 267 -4.45 9.23 0.24
C MET A 267 -4.92 10.00 1.48
N LEU A 268 -5.23 11.29 1.37
CA LEU A 268 -5.81 12.06 2.48
C LEU A 268 -7.18 11.49 2.88
N THR A 269 -8.02 11.11 1.91
CA THR A 269 -9.30 10.46 2.20
C THR A 269 -9.12 9.09 2.87
N ASN A 270 -8.12 8.32 2.45
CA ASN A 270 -7.79 7.04 3.06
C ASN A 270 -7.38 7.22 4.53
N ILE A 271 -6.55 8.23 4.83
CA ILE A 271 -6.13 8.57 6.21
C ILE A 271 -7.34 8.90 7.09
N GLY A 272 -8.37 9.59 6.55
CA GLY A 272 -9.58 9.95 7.29
C GLY A 272 -10.56 8.80 7.44
N SER A 273 -10.72 7.94 6.43
CA SER A 273 -11.70 6.85 6.42
C SER A 273 -11.38 5.74 7.44
N ALA A 274 -10.12 5.45 7.69
CA ALA A 274 -9.68 4.41 8.60
C ALA A 274 -10.08 4.67 10.08
N PRO A 275 -9.76 5.82 10.69
CA PRO A 275 -10.24 6.16 12.03
C PRO A 275 -11.76 6.24 12.14
N LEU A 276 -12.43 6.76 11.11
CA LEU A 276 -13.89 6.84 11.07
C LEU A 276 -14.53 5.46 11.14
N ALA A 277 -14.05 4.50 10.34
CA ALA A 277 -14.51 3.12 10.37
C ALA A 277 -14.27 2.47 11.74
N GLY A 278 -13.09 2.70 12.35
CA GLY A 278 -12.77 2.25 13.70
C GLY A 278 -13.74 2.81 14.73
N PHE A 279 -13.88 4.11 14.79
CA PHE A 279 -14.78 4.80 15.74
C PHE A 279 -16.22 4.33 15.62
N LEU A 280 -16.75 4.25 14.39
CA LEU A 280 -18.14 3.78 14.17
C LEU A 280 -18.31 2.33 14.62
N SER A 281 -17.32 1.47 14.36
CA SER A 281 -17.38 0.06 14.75
C SER A 281 -17.33 -0.13 16.26
N ASP A 282 -16.54 0.67 16.96
CA ASP A 282 -16.45 0.64 18.43
C ASP A 282 -17.76 1.16 19.07
N LYS A 283 -18.32 2.27 18.56
CA LYS A 283 -19.60 2.82 19.01
C LYS A 283 -20.77 1.84 18.81
N MET A 284 -20.78 1.11 17.70
CA MET A 284 -21.86 0.15 17.40
C MET A 284 -21.63 -1.25 18.01
N GLY A 285 -20.43 -1.53 18.54
CA GLY A 285 -20.04 -2.85 19.04
C GLY A 285 -20.06 -3.97 17.99
N ARG A 286 -20.10 -3.62 16.71
CA ARG A 286 -20.25 -4.56 15.59
C ARG A 286 -19.33 -4.18 14.44
N ARG A 287 -18.31 -5.01 14.14
CA ARG A 287 -17.30 -4.71 13.13
C ARG A 287 -17.70 -5.09 11.70
N TRP A 288 -18.34 -6.25 11.50
CA TRP A 288 -18.74 -6.72 10.17
C TRP A 288 -19.74 -5.79 9.45
N PRO A 289 -20.78 -5.24 10.11
CA PRO A 289 -21.68 -4.28 9.46
C PRO A 289 -20.96 -3.04 8.95
N ILE A 290 -20.03 -2.49 9.73
CA ILE A 290 -19.29 -1.30 9.32
C ILE A 290 -18.36 -1.61 8.14
N LEU A 291 -17.73 -2.79 8.13
CA LEU A 291 -16.97 -3.25 6.95
C LEU A 291 -17.87 -3.35 5.72
N GLY A 292 -19.10 -3.89 5.87
CA GLY A 292 -20.08 -3.98 4.79
C GLY A 292 -20.51 -2.61 4.27
N VAL A 293 -20.78 -1.66 5.17
CA VAL A 293 -21.13 -0.27 4.78
C VAL A 293 -19.95 0.42 4.08
N SER A 294 -18.74 0.30 4.61
CA SER A 294 -17.54 0.84 3.97
C SER A 294 -17.33 0.27 2.56
N ALA A 295 -17.57 -1.03 2.38
CA ALA A 295 -17.47 -1.68 1.07
C ALA A 295 -18.59 -1.26 0.11
N LEU A 296 -19.81 -1.01 0.61
CA LEU A 296 -20.91 -0.50 -0.19
C LEU A 296 -20.64 0.93 -0.67
N ILE A 297 -20.16 1.80 0.21
CA ILE A 297 -19.75 3.17 -0.14
C ILE A 297 -18.67 3.14 -1.21
N GLY A 298 -17.65 2.29 -1.03
CA GLY A 298 -16.59 2.16 -2.03
C GLY A 298 -17.05 1.55 -3.34
N SER A 299 -18.01 0.61 -3.32
CA SER A 299 -18.66 0.06 -4.53
C SER A 299 -19.35 1.16 -5.33
N ILE A 300 -20.19 1.95 -4.67
CA ILE A 300 -20.86 3.13 -5.28
C ILE A 300 -19.79 4.09 -5.81
N GLY A 301 -18.72 4.33 -5.05
CA GLY A 301 -17.63 5.20 -5.46
C GLY A 301 -16.99 4.74 -6.78
N ILE A 302 -16.62 3.46 -6.89
CA ILE A 302 -16.00 2.94 -8.12
C ILE A 302 -17.00 2.95 -9.29
N TRP A 303 -18.28 2.70 -9.03
CA TRP A 303 -19.29 2.83 -10.05
C TRP A 303 -19.40 4.28 -10.58
N LEU A 304 -19.36 5.27 -9.71
CA LEU A 304 -19.33 6.68 -10.09
C LEU A 304 -18.06 7.05 -10.87
N MET A 305 -16.90 6.40 -10.58
CA MET A 305 -15.67 6.57 -11.36
C MET A 305 -15.82 6.12 -12.82
N SER A 306 -16.75 5.23 -13.13
CA SER A 306 -17.04 4.79 -14.50
C SER A 306 -17.94 5.76 -15.27
N SER A 307 -18.43 6.84 -14.64
CA SER A 307 -19.25 7.87 -15.31
C SER A 307 -18.41 8.73 -16.25
N ASN A 308 -19.09 9.36 -17.22
CA ASN A 308 -18.44 10.29 -18.16
C ASN A 308 -18.31 11.71 -17.58
N TRP A 309 -18.79 11.97 -16.37
CA TRP A 309 -18.78 13.28 -15.74
C TRP A 309 -17.65 13.36 -14.72
N LEU A 310 -16.65 14.19 -15.00
CA LEU A 310 -15.45 14.31 -14.18
C LEU A 310 -15.76 14.58 -12.68
N SER A 311 -16.72 15.47 -12.38
CA SER A 311 -17.08 15.80 -11.00
C SER A 311 -17.62 14.58 -10.23
N LEU A 312 -18.52 13.81 -10.84
CA LEU A 312 -19.03 12.57 -10.25
C LEU A 312 -17.95 11.52 -10.10
N ALA A 313 -17.08 11.40 -11.10
CA ALA A 313 -15.98 10.45 -11.09
C ALA A 313 -14.96 10.79 -10.01
N LEU A 314 -14.65 12.06 -9.76
CA LEU A 314 -13.77 12.50 -8.67
C LEU A 314 -14.38 12.23 -7.28
N ILE A 315 -15.67 12.53 -7.10
CA ILE A 315 -16.38 12.17 -5.86
C ILE A 315 -16.33 10.65 -5.65
N GLY A 316 -16.58 9.89 -6.72
CA GLY A 316 -16.49 8.44 -6.71
C GLY A 316 -15.13 7.92 -6.25
N ALA A 317 -14.05 8.53 -6.73
CA ALA A 317 -12.69 8.16 -6.34
C ALA A 317 -12.41 8.37 -4.84
N LEU A 318 -12.93 9.45 -4.26
CA LEU A 318 -12.83 9.68 -2.82
C LEU A 318 -13.65 8.64 -2.04
N LEU A 319 -14.87 8.33 -2.48
CA LEU A 319 -15.69 7.31 -1.85
C LEU A 319 -15.08 5.91 -1.94
N ALA A 320 -14.38 5.58 -3.03
CA ALA A 320 -13.71 4.29 -3.20
C ALA A 320 -12.70 3.99 -2.08
N GLN A 321 -12.08 5.02 -1.47
CA GLN A 321 -11.10 4.85 -0.38
C GLN A 321 -11.72 4.31 0.91
N PHE A 322 -13.04 4.43 1.10
CA PHE A 322 -13.70 3.92 2.31
C PHE A 322 -13.58 2.40 2.45
N THR A 323 -13.62 1.64 1.36
CA THR A 323 -13.41 0.18 1.41
C THR A 323 -12.00 -0.15 1.88
N ASN A 324 -11.00 0.57 1.37
CA ASN A 324 -9.60 0.33 1.75
C ASN A 324 -9.36 0.70 3.22
N GLY A 325 -9.77 1.88 3.66
CA GLY A 325 -9.65 2.31 5.06
C GLY A 325 -10.42 1.39 6.02
N GLY A 326 -11.64 0.96 5.65
CA GLY A 326 -12.44 0.03 6.41
C GLY A 326 -11.78 -1.35 6.56
N THR A 327 -11.27 -1.94 5.48
CA THR A 327 -10.60 -3.24 5.51
C THR A 327 -9.31 -3.21 6.32
N GLU A 328 -8.45 -2.22 6.12
CA GLU A 328 -7.16 -2.10 6.83
C GLU A 328 -7.35 -1.89 8.35
N THR A 329 -8.46 -1.29 8.78
CA THR A 329 -8.75 -1.02 10.19
C THR A 329 -9.54 -2.16 10.85
N LEU A 330 -10.62 -2.62 10.19
CA LEU A 330 -11.58 -3.51 10.82
C LEU A 330 -11.14 -4.97 10.81
N ILE A 331 -10.40 -5.41 9.78
CA ILE A 331 -9.94 -6.81 9.72
C ILE A 331 -8.97 -7.16 10.85
N PRO A 332 -7.93 -6.37 11.17
CA PRO A 332 -7.11 -6.62 12.36
C PRO A 332 -7.91 -6.58 13.67
N ALA A 333 -8.90 -5.68 13.75
CA ALA A 333 -9.76 -5.59 14.92
C ALA A 333 -10.66 -6.85 15.08
N ILE A 334 -11.25 -7.36 13.97
CA ILE A 334 -12.00 -8.63 13.97
C ILE A 334 -11.09 -9.80 14.37
N ALA A 335 -9.86 -9.82 13.87
CA ALA A 335 -8.89 -10.84 14.25
C ALA A 335 -8.53 -10.77 15.74
N GLY A 336 -8.35 -9.55 16.27
CA GLY A 336 -8.12 -9.32 17.70
C GLY A 336 -9.24 -9.83 18.59
N ASP A 337 -10.50 -9.62 18.16
CA ASP A 337 -11.69 -10.00 18.91
C ASP A 337 -11.99 -11.52 18.87
N ARG A 338 -11.54 -12.23 17.83
CA ARG A 338 -12.01 -13.59 17.53
C ARG A 338 -10.93 -14.66 17.42
N ILE A 339 -9.68 -14.28 17.29
CA ILE A 339 -8.56 -15.22 17.16
C ILE A 339 -7.79 -15.26 18.46
N ASN A 340 -7.51 -16.47 18.96
CA ASN A 340 -6.68 -16.67 20.13
C ASN A 340 -5.31 -15.99 19.95
N LYS A 341 -4.84 -15.28 20.99
CA LYS A 341 -3.56 -14.55 21.00
C LYS A 341 -2.37 -15.40 20.54
N ALA A 342 -2.38 -16.72 20.88
CA ALA A 342 -1.32 -17.65 20.51
C ALA A 342 -1.13 -17.83 18.99
N VAL A 343 -2.20 -17.72 18.19
CA VAL A 343 -2.18 -17.91 16.72
C VAL A 343 -2.53 -16.64 15.95
N GLN A 344 -2.80 -15.53 16.63
CA GLN A 344 -3.24 -14.27 16.02
C GLN A 344 -2.20 -13.68 15.04
N GLY A 345 -0.94 -13.66 15.45
CA GLY A 345 0.13 -13.13 14.59
C GLY A 345 0.29 -13.92 13.30
N ARG A 346 0.27 -15.27 13.39
CA ARG A 346 0.30 -16.16 12.22
C ARG A 346 -0.91 -15.95 11.32
N SER A 347 -2.10 -15.84 11.90
CA SER A 347 -3.34 -15.64 11.18
C SER A 347 -3.35 -14.30 10.42
N LEU A 348 -2.94 -13.21 11.07
CA LEU A 348 -2.79 -11.90 10.41
C LEU A 348 -1.73 -11.93 9.30
N GLY A 349 -0.61 -12.63 9.51
CA GLY A 349 0.40 -12.82 8.47
C GLY A 349 -0.19 -13.46 7.22
N ILE A 350 -0.98 -14.52 7.36
CA ILE A 350 -1.66 -15.19 6.24
C ILE A 350 -2.64 -14.23 5.57
N ILE A 351 -3.48 -13.51 6.33
CA ILE A 351 -4.46 -12.55 5.80
C ILE A 351 -3.78 -11.48 4.95
N TYR A 352 -2.67 -10.90 5.43
CA TYR A 352 -1.94 -9.88 4.69
C TYR A 352 -1.19 -10.43 3.47
N THR A 353 -0.75 -11.70 3.51
CA THR A 353 -0.19 -12.38 2.34
C THR A 353 -1.22 -12.47 1.21
N PHE A 354 -2.47 -12.81 1.51
CA PHE A 354 -3.56 -12.76 0.53
C PHE A 354 -3.79 -11.34 -0.01
N GLY A 355 -3.68 -10.33 0.84
CA GLY A 355 -3.75 -8.94 0.40
C GLY A 355 -2.63 -8.54 -0.57
N ASP A 356 -1.39 -8.94 -0.27
CA ASP A 356 -0.26 -8.69 -1.17
C ASP A 356 -0.41 -9.45 -2.51
N MET A 357 -0.98 -10.67 -2.51
CA MET A 357 -1.36 -11.36 -3.74
C MET A 357 -2.39 -10.57 -4.56
N GLY A 358 -3.39 -9.98 -3.91
CA GLY A 358 -4.36 -9.11 -4.58
C GLY A 358 -3.67 -7.93 -5.27
N SER A 359 -2.86 -7.18 -4.54
CA SER A 359 -2.13 -6.03 -5.10
C SER A 359 -1.06 -6.42 -6.15
N MET A 360 -0.56 -7.65 -6.13
CA MET A 360 0.35 -8.20 -7.15
C MET A 360 -0.39 -8.47 -8.46
N LEU A 361 -1.58 -9.07 -8.39
CA LEU A 361 -2.35 -9.50 -9.56
C LEU A 361 -3.12 -8.37 -10.24
N GLY A 362 -3.47 -7.32 -9.50
CA GLY A 362 -4.29 -6.21 -10.01
C GLY A 362 -3.69 -5.52 -11.25
N PRO A 363 -2.45 -5.00 -11.18
CA PRO A 363 -1.85 -4.27 -12.30
C PRO A 363 -1.72 -5.10 -13.59
N PRO A 364 -1.17 -6.34 -13.60
CA PRO A 364 -1.05 -7.10 -14.83
C PRO A 364 -2.40 -7.49 -15.43
N ILE A 365 -3.40 -7.77 -14.60
CA ILE A 365 -4.75 -8.07 -15.09
C ILE A 365 -5.38 -6.83 -15.70
N ALA A 366 -5.42 -5.69 -14.98
CA ALA A 366 -6.07 -4.48 -15.46
C ALA A 366 -5.41 -3.93 -16.73
N LEU A 367 -4.08 -3.75 -16.71
CA LEU A 367 -3.36 -3.18 -17.84
C LEU A 367 -3.25 -4.16 -19.02
N GLY A 368 -3.22 -5.47 -18.75
CA GLY A 368 -3.30 -6.51 -19.79
C GLY A 368 -4.66 -6.51 -20.52
N LEU A 369 -5.76 -6.39 -19.77
CA LEU A 369 -7.11 -6.29 -20.35
C LEU A 369 -7.27 -5.01 -21.18
N ILE A 370 -6.78 -3.87 -20.71
CA ILE A 370 -6.79 -2.61 -21.46
C ILE A 370 -5.94 -2.75 -22.74
N ASN A 371 -4.73 -3.31 -22.61
CA ASN A 371 -3.82 -3.48 -23.75
C ASN A 371 -4.38 -4.41 -24.83
N SER A 372 -5.24 -5.37 -24.47
CA SER A 372 -5.90 -6.25 -25.44
C SER A 372 -6.96 -5.54 -26.29
N GLY A 373 -7.35 -4.32 -25.94
CA GLY A 373 -8.41 -3.55 -26.61
C GLY A 373 -9.83 -4.09 -26.38
N ARG A 374 -9.99 -5.19 -25.62
CA ARG A 374 -11.30 -5.84 -25.39
C ARG A 374 -12.10 -5.15 -24.27
N PHE A 375 -11.44 -4.48 -23.35
CA PHE A 375 -12.06 -3.84 -22.19
C PHE A 375 -11.67 -2.39 -22.09
N SER A 376 -12.67 -1.51 -21.95
CA SER A 376 -12.47 -0.12 -21.60
C SER A 376 -12.13 0.02 -20.12
N ILE A 377 -11.53 1.15 -19.75
CA ILE A 377 -11.24 1.43 -18.34
C ILE A 377 -12.53 1.55 -17.52
N GLN A 378 -13.59 2.09 -18.12
CA GLN A 378 -14.91 2.19 -17.52
C GLN A 378 -15.47 0.79 -17.19
N SER A 379 -15.37 -0.17 -18.12
CA SER A 379 -15.82 -1.55 -17.88
C SER A 379 -15.05 -2.20 -16.74
N ILE A 380 -13.73 -2.01 -16.67
CA ILE A 380 -12.89 -2.55 -15.59
C ILE A 380 -13.34 -1.97 -14.24
N TYR A 381 -13.66 -0.68 -14.18
CA TYR A 381 -14.13 -0.06 -12.95
C TYR A 381 -15.54 -0.56 -12.57
N GLN A 382 -16.44 -0.76 -13.53
CA GLN A 382 -17.74 -1.38 -13.28
C GLN A 382 -17.59 -2.78 -12.68
N TYR A 383 -16.77 -3.65 -13.26
CA TYR A 383 -16.50 -4.98 -12.68
C TYR A 383 -15.85 -4.88 -11.29
N SER A 384 -14.97 -3.92 -11.08
CA SER A 384 -14.34 -3.70 -9.78
C SER A 384 -15.36 -3.24 -8.73
N SER A 385 -16.39 -2.49 -9.11
CA SER A 385 -17.46 -2.09 -8.19
C SER A 385 -18.27 -3.29 -7.71
N PHE A 386 -18.56 -4.26 -8.59
CA PHE A 386 -19.23 -5.51 -8.19
C PHE A 386 -18.38 -6.34 -7.22
N LEU A 387 -17.06 -6.32 -7.33
CA LEU A 387 -16.19 -6.97 -6.35
C LEU A 387 -16.32 -6.34 -4.95
N PHE A 388 -16.40 -5.01 -4.87
CA PHE A 388 -16.63 -4.33 -3.59
C PHE A 388 -18.05 -4.55 -3.07
N PHE A 389 -19.04 -4.59 -3.95
CA PHE A 389 -20.40 -5.00 -3.57
C PHE A 389 -20.42 -6.42 -3.00
N GLY A 390 -19.65 -7.33 -3.59
CA GLY A 390 -19.46 -8.69 -3.07
C GLY A 390 -18.93 -8.70 -1.63
N ILE A 391 -17.95 -7.82 -1.28
CA ILE A 391 -17.49 -7.65 0.10
C ILE A 391 -18.64 -7.19 1.01
N ALA A 392 -19.46 -6.24 0.55
CA ALA A 392 -20.59 -5.73 1.33
C ALA A 392 -21.58 -6.85 1.66
N VAL A 393 -22.02 -7.61 0.65
CA VAL A 393 -22.92 -8.75 0.82
C VAL A 393 -22.29 -9.82 1.72
N PHE A 394 -21.02 -10.17 1.47
CA PHE A 394 -20.30 -11.15 2.28
C PHE A 394 -20.23 -10.74 3.76
N SER A 395 -19.96 -9.48 4.04
CA SER A 395 -19.92 -8.94 5.40
C SER A 395 -21.26 -9.04 6.11
N LEU A 396 -22.39 -8.81 5.40
CA LEU A 396 -23.73 -9.00 5.91
C LEU A 396 -24.05 -10.48 6.22
N LEU A 397 -23.57 -11.40 5.39
CA LEU A 397 -23.72 -12.84 5.65
C LEU A 397 -22.95 -13.30 6.90
N GLN A 398 -21.75 -12.72 7.16
CA GLN A 398 -20.98 -13.00 8.37
C GLN A 398 -21.69 -12.50 9.66
N MET A 399 -22.55 -11.51 9.57
CA MET A 399 -23.39 -11.05 10.67
C MET A 399 -24.40 -12.12 11.12
N LYS A 400 -25.07 -12.76 10.14
CA LYS A 400 -26.14 -13.76 10.44
C LYS A 400 -25.57 -15.02 11.09
N ARG A 401 -24.35 -15.43 10.75
CA ARG A 401 -23.69 -16.60 11.38
C ARG A 401 -23.49 -16.46 12.90
N LYS A 402 -23.39 -15.25 13.46
CA LYS A 402 -23.28 -15.02 14.91
C LYS A 402 -24.59 -15.20 15.66
N ALA A 403 -25.71 -14.85 15.04
CA ALA A 403 -27.04 -15.01 15.68
C ALA A 403 -27.38 -16.49 15.92
N PHE A 404 -26.92 -17.37 15.04
CA PHE A 404 -27.20 -18.82 15.16
C PHE A 404 -26.36 -19.54 16.20
N VAL A 405 -25.16 -19.05 16.55
CA VAL A 405 -24.28 -19.65 17.55
C VAL A 405 -24.66 -19.21 18.97
N CYS A 406 -25.19 -18.02 19.17
CA CYS A 406 -25.71 -17.56 20.48
C CYS A 406 -27.05 -18.17 20.89
N GLN A 407 -27.81 -18.78 19.96
CA GLN A 407 -29.07 -19.48 20.29
C GLN A 407 -28.86 -20.96 20.65
N LYS A 408 -27.65 -21.51 20.55
CA LYS A 408 -27.33 -22.90 20.88
C LYS A 408 -26.37 -23.03 22.08
N GLY A 409 -26.13 -22.02 22.85
CA GLY A 409 -25.50 -22.00 24.17
C GLY A 409 -26.45 -21.42 25.20
#